data_e7ae7add2caa81fccdc3a43bf0618740
#
_entry.id   e7ae7add2caa81fccdc3a43bf0618740
#
_cell.length_a   1.000
_cell.length_b   1.000
_cell.length_c   1.000
_cell.angle_alpha   90.00
_cell.angle_beta   90.00
_cell.angle_gamma   90.00
#
_symmetry.space_group_name_H-M   'P 1'
#
loop_
_entity.id
_entity.type
_entity.pdbx_description
1 polymer ?
#
loop_
_entity_poly.entity_id
_entity_poly.type
_entity_poly.pdbx_seq_one_letter_code
_entity_poly.pdbx_strand_id
1 'polypeptide(L)'
;RINENTPDNIDRALSYMNRDQYGDWEILDWKATLSRPENTNWKRYTLDRNNPSFAEQMNFFINYQVNEMYLRYFAWQFIGRGDKEEFPWYIEDLKGNLVGNQKLDGIDMFRYGLPLAFLLGMLGLFAHFRHDWRRALAVLSLFLATGLLIIIYLNQYDPQPRERDYSYVGSFFTFSIWIGIGLSTLQHRIRNFIENNNISLFILASVMTTIFIFMPIKMLATDYFEHNRKDNYVAWDY
;
A
#
# COMPACT_ATOMS: atom_id res chain seq x y z
N ARG A 1 5.68 29.78 -16.51
CA ARG A 1 4.38 29.08 -16.36
C ARG A 1 4.27 28.07 -17.48
N ILE A 2 4.20 26.80 -17.18
CA ILE A 2 3.93 25.76 -18.17
C ILE A 2 2.45 25.91 -18.56
N ASN A 3 2.21 26.21 -19.83
CA ASN A 3 0.86 26.33 -20.38
C ASN A 3 0.45 24.97 -20.97
N GLU A 4 0.02 24.07 -20.10
CA GLU A 4 -0.49 22.76 -20.52
C GLU A 4 -1.86 22.92 -21.16
N ASN A 5 -2.03 22.31 -22.34
CA ASN A 5 -3.28 22.25 -23.11
C ASN A 5 -3.84 23.58 -23.64
N THR A 6 -3.09 24.70 -23.52
CA THR A 6 -3.39 26.03 -24.10
C THR A 6 -4.90 26.28 -24.30
N PRO A 7 -5.68 26.55 -23.24
CA PRO A 7 -7.11 26.82 -23.34
C PRO A 7 -7.34 28.22 -23.90
N ASP A 8 -7.03 28.42 -25.18
CA ASP A 8 -7.09 29.69 -25.91
C ASP A 8 -8.48 29.97 -26.55
N ASN A 9 -9.35 28.98 -26.52
CA ASN A 9 -10.75 29.12 -26.94
C ASN A 9 -11.71 28.36 -26.00
N ILE A 10 -13.01 28.63 -26.14
CA ILE A 10 -14.04 28.06 -25.25
C ILE A 10 -14.09 26.54 -25.35
N ASP A 11 -13.94 25.97 -26.54
CA ASP A 11 -14.01 24.53 -26.75
C ASP A 11 -12.84 23.82 -26.08
N ARG A 12 -11.62 24.37 -26.20
CA ARG A 12 -10.47 23.84 -25.49
C ARG A 12 -10.57 24.03 -23.98
N ALA A 13 -11.13 25.13 -23.50
CA ALA A 13 -11.37 25.34 -22.09
C ALA A 13 -12.39 24.32 -21.54
N LEU A 14 -13.46 24.04 -22.29
CA LEU A 14 -14.45 23.00 -21.93
C LEU A 14 -13.82 21.61 -21.95
N SER A 15 -13.07 21.27 -23.00
CA SER A 15 -12.33 19.98 -23.07
C SER A 15 -11.33 19.82 -21.91
N TYR A 16 -10.63 20.88 -21.54
CA TYR A 16 -9.75 20.87 -20.37
C TYR A 16 -10.51 20.68 -19.06
N MET A 17 -11.66 21.35 -18.90
CA MET A 17 -12.51 21.21 -17.70
C MET A 17 -13.14 19.82 -17.63
N ASN A 18 -13.56 19.26 -18.75
CA ASN A 18 -14.11 17.91 -18.87
C ASN A 18 -13.03 16.81 -18.74
N ARG A 19 -11.76 17.19 -18.77
CA ARG A 19 -10.63 16.27 -18.72
C ARG A 19 -10.53 15.29 -19.89
N ASP A 20 -11.03 15.69 -21.08
CA ASP A 20 -11.06 14.86 -22.29
C ASP A 20 -9.68 14.31 -22.68
N GLN A 21 -8.61 15.04 -22.30
CA GLN A 21 -7.23 14.61 -22.52
C GLN A 21 -6.83 13.33 -21.76
N TYR A 22 -7.60 12.93 -20.75
CA TYR A 22 -7.34 11.71 -19.99
C TYR A 22 -8.13 10.52 -20.50
N GLY A 23 -8.99 10.73 -21.52
CA GLY A 23 -9.88 9.72 -22.08
C GLY A 23 -11.03 9.34 -21.15
N ASP A 24 -11.87 8.44 -21.61
CA ASP A 24 -12.98 7.92 -20.82
C ASP A 24 -12.46 7.02 -19.69
N TRP A 25 -13.01 7.24 -18.50
CA TRP A 25 -12.62 6.48 -17.32
C TRP A 25 -13.50 5.25 -17.18
N GLU A 26 -13.05 4.15 -17.71
CA GLU A 26 -13.79 2.89 -17.66
C GLU A 26 -13.51 2.18 -16.32
N ILE A 27 -14.44 2.38 -15.37
CA ILE A 27 -14.43 1.67 -14.09
C ILE A 27 -14.84 0.22 -14.34
N LEU A 28 -14.11 -0.75 -13.75
CA LEU A 28 -14.35 -2.20 -13.87
C LEU A 28 -14.12 -2.79 -15.28
N ASP A 29 -13.52 -2.06 -16.21
CA ASP A 29 -13.13 -2.62 -17.50
C ASP A 29 -11.63 -2.98 -17.54
N TRP A 30 -11.32 -4.15 -16.99
CA TRP A 30 -9.96 -4.70 -17.03
C TRP A 30 -9.55 -5.11 -18.45
N LYS A 31 -10.52 -5.42 -19.34
CA LYS A 31 -10.26 -5.71 -20.74
C LYS A 31 -9.68 -4.47 -21.45
N ALA A 32 -10.31 -3.33 -21.31
CA ALA A 32 -9.80 -2.07 -21.84
C ALA A 32 -8.41 -1.75 -21.26
N THR A 33 -8.22 -1.91 -19.96
CA THR A 33 -6.92 -1.64 -19.31
C THR A 33 -5.82 -2.57 -19.81
N LEU A 34 -6.09 -3.86 -20.00
CA LEU A 34 -5.13 -4.81 -20.59
C LEU A 34 -4.79 -4.45 -22.03
N SER A 35 -5.76 -3.90 -22.79
CA SER A 35 -5.59 -3.53 -24.19
C SER A 35 -4.88 -2.18 -24.40
N ARG A 36 -4.67 -1.38 -23.35
CA ARG A 36 -4.02 -0.05 -23.46
C ARG A 36 -2.58 -0.17 -23.97
N PRO A 37 -2.14 0.73 -24.85
CA PRO A 37 -0.75 0.74 -25.35
C PRO A 37 0.29 0.79 -24.24
N GLU A 38 0.00 1.51 -23.16
CA GLU A 38 0.86 1.70 -22.00
C GLU A 38 1.04 0.41 -21.18
N ASN A 39 0.11 -0.54 -21.29
CA ASN A 39 0.25 -1.84 -20.63
C ASN A 39 1.25 -2.73 -21.41
N THR A 40 2.53 -2.51 -21.16
CA THR A 40 3.60 -3.25 -21.84
C THR A 40 3.79 -4.66 -21.29
N ASN A 41 3.35 -4.90 -20.06
CA ASN A 41 3.49 -6.18 -19.36
C ASN A 41 2.26 -7.11 -19.52
N TRP A 42 1.36 -6.79 -20.43
CA TRP A 42 0.11 -7.54 -20.65
C TRP A 42 0.30 -9.06 -20.82
N LYS A 43 1.43 -9.48 -21.42
CA LYS A 43 1.76 -10.90 -21.65
C LYS A 43 1.86 -11.74 -20.37
N ARG A 44 1.99 -11.10 -19.22
CA ARG A 44 1.98 -11.78 -17.93
C ARG A 44 0.61 -12.30 -17.55
N TYR A 45 -0.44 -11.67 -18.07
CA TYR A 45 -1.80 -11.88 -17.62
C TYR A 45 -2.69 -12.53 -18.67
N THR A 46 -2.42 -12.30 -19.95
CA THR A 46 -3.24 -12.78 -21.06
C THR A 46 -2.41 -13.25 -22.25
N LEU A 47 -2.96 -14.18 -23.02
CA LEU A 47 -2.39 -14.64 -24.27
C LEU A 47 -2.81 -13.77 -25.46
N ASP A 48 -4.00 -13.17 -25.39
CA ASP A 48 -4.52 -12.24 -26.38
C ASP A 48 -4.89 -10.91 -25.72
N ARG A 49 -4.11 -9.87 -26.05
CA ARG A 49 -4.27 -8.53 -25.52
C ARG A 49 -5.64 -7.94 -25.83
N ASN A 50 -6.17 -8.19 -27.01
CA ASN A 50 -7.39 -7.55 -27.49
C ASN A 50 -8.66 -8.25 -27.03
N ASN A 51 -8.53 -9.54 -26.65
CA ASN A 51 -9.67 -10.31 -26.21
C ASN A 51 -9.34 -11.23 -25.01
N PRO A 52 -8.93 -10.65 -23.86
CA PRO A 52 -8.63 -11.42 -22.67
C PRO A 52 -9.91 -12.07 -22.13
N SER A 53 -9.82 -13.34 -21.74
CA SER A 53 -10.89 -14.06 -21.05
C SER A 53 -11.18 -13.43 -19.68
N PHE A 54 -12.35 -13.70 -19.11
CA PHE A 54 -12.68 -13.22 -17.77
C PHE A 54 -11.68 -13.72 -16.70
N ALA A 55 -11.21 -14.95 -16.80
CA ALA A 55 -10.21 -15.50 -15.88
C ALA A 55 -8.87 -14.74 -15.96
N GLU A 56 -8.43 -14.36 -17.16
CA GLU A 56 -7.24 -13.55 -17.36
C GLU A 56 -7.39 -12.13 -16.83
N GLN A 57 -8.56 -11.52 -17.00
CA GLN A 57 -8.87 -10.21 -16.40
C GLN A 57 -8.84 -10.28 -14.87
N MET A 58 -9.40 -11.32 -14.25
CA MET A 58 -9.34 -11.53 -12.81
C MET A 58 -7.92 -11.83 -12.32
N ASN A 59 -7.13 -12.54 -13.12
CA ASN A 59 -5.71 -12.77 -12.84
C ASN A 59 -4.94 -11.44 -12.79
N PHE A 60 -5.18 -10.55 -13.76
CA PHE A 60 -4.60 -9.21 -13.76
C PHE A 60 -5.04 -8.39 -12.55
N PHE A 61 -6.34 -8.36 -12.26
CA PHE A 61 -6.87 -7.63 -11.12
C PHE A 61 -6.25 -8.09 -9.79
N ILE A 62 -6.23 -9.40 -9.54
CA ILE A 62 -5.73 -9.94 -8.27
C ILE A 62 -4.21 -9.79 -8.17
N ASN A 63 -3.46 -10.24 -9.16
CA ASN A 63 -2.00 -10.32 -9.05
C ASN A 63 -1.34 -8.96 -9.21
N TYR A 64 -1.83 -8.11 -10.11
CA TYR A 64 -1.24 -6.81 -10.28
C TYR A 64 -1.92 -5.76 -9.40
N GLN A 65 -3.22 -5.51 -9.60
CA GLN A 65 -3.86 -4.37 -8.95
C GLN A 65 -4.03 -4.57 -7.43
N VAL A 66 -4.39 -5.78 -6.98
CA VAL A 66 -4.54 -6.04 -5.54
C VAL A 66 -3.19 -6.36 -4.89
N ASN A 67 -2.46 -7.34 -5.38
CA ASN A 67 -1.24 -7.79 -4.71
C ASN A 67 -0.10 -6.78 -4.88
N GLU A 68 0.20 -6.37 -6.12
CA GLU A 68 1.35 -5.51 -6.40
C GLU A 68 1.08 -4.04 -6.06
N MET A 69 -0.09 -3.52 -6.42
CA MET A 69 -0.38 -2.09 -6.25
C MET A 69 -1.02 -1.72 -4.91
N TYR A 70 -1.51 -2.69 -4.12
CA TYR A 70 -2.10 -2.39 -2.83
C TYR A 70 -1.46 -3.15 -1.67
N LEU A 71 -1.47 -4.50 -1.69
CA LEU A 71 -0.96 -5.28 -0.56
C LEU A 71 0.54 -5.09 -0.35
N ARG A 72 1.31 -4.91 -1.42
CA ARG A 72 2.73 -4.55 -1.35
C ARG A 72 2.92 -3.21 -0.64
N TYR A 73 2.18 -2.17 -1.01
CA TYR A 73 2.27 -0.87 -0.34
C TYR A 73 1.79 -0.92 1.11
N PHE A 74 0.73 -1.68 1.38
CA PHE A 74 0.28 -1.93 2.74
C PHE A 74 1.37 -2.60 3.58
N ALA A 75 2.02 -3.62 3.04
CA ALA A 75 3.12 -4.32 3.70
C ALA A 75 4.33 -3.39 3.94
N TRP A 76 4.65 -2.51 2.99
CA TRP A 76 5.72 -1.52 3.20
C TRP A 76 5.46 -0.58 4.37
N GLN A 77 4.21 -0.21 4.61
CA GLN A 77 3.84 0.70 5.69
C GLN A 77 3.86 0.03 7.07
N PHE A 78 3.50 -1.25 7.15
CA PHE A 78 3.22 -1.89 8.44
C PHE A 78 4.09 -3.12 8.74
N ILE A 79 4.76 -3.67 7.75
CA ILE A 79 5.61 -4.85 7.91
C ILE A 79 7.08 -4.47 7.73
N GLY A 80 7.45 -4.01 6.55
CA GLY A 80 8.79 -3.57 6.23
C GLY A 80 9.05 -3.60 4.72
N ARG A 81 9.82 -2.63 4.25
CA ARG A 81 10.25 -2.53 2.85
C ARG A 81 11.65 -3.09 2.72
N GLY A 82 11.82 -4.12 1.90
CA GLY A 82 13.11 -4.70 1.54
C GLY A 82 13.68 -4.11 0.26
N ASP A 83 14.93 -4.43 -0.01
CA ASP A 83 15.55 -4.11 -1.28
C ASP A 83 14.97 -4.96 -2.40
N LYS A 84 14.97 -4.43 -3.62
CA LYS A 84 14.44 -5.12 -4.81
C LYS A 84 15.08 -6.50 -5.05
N GLU A 85 16.23 -6.76 -4.44
CA GLU A 85 17.01 -7.97 -4.65
C GLU A 85 16.72 -9.11 -3.66
N GLU A 86 16.14 -8.81 -2.49
CA GLU A 86 16.06 -9.80 -1.41
C GLU A 86 14.87 -10.76 -1.49
N PHE A 87 13.76 -10.35 -2.12
CA PHE A 87 12.57 -11.21 -2.22
C PHE A 87 12.01 -11.20 -3.65
N PRO A 88 12.50 -12.08 -4.54
CA PRO A 88 11.88 -12.26 -5.82
C PRO A 88 10.52 -12.95 -5.66
N TRP A 89 9.43 -12.21 -5.81
CA TRP A 89 8.13 -12.81 -6.04
C TRP A 89 8.13 -13.36 -7.47
N TYR A 90 8.07 -14.69 -7.61
CA TYR A 90 7.91 -15.31 -8.91
C TYR A 90 6.43 -15.30 -9.27
N ILE A 91 6.10 -14.63 -10.35
CA ILE A 91 4.79 -14.76 -10.98
C ILE A 91 4.96 -15.79 -12.08
N GLU A 92 4.24 -16.90 -11.98
CA GLU A 92 4.11 -17.85 -13.06
C GLU A 92 3.21 -17.24 -14.14
N ASP A 93 3.63 -17.32 -15.42
CA ASP A 93 2.74 -17.01 -16.51
C ASP A 93 1.61 -18.07 -16.59
N LEU A 94 0.61 -17.80 -17.44
CA LEU A 94 -0.53 -18.70 -17.64
C LEU A 94 -0.12 -20.09 -18.21
N LYS A 95 1.14 -20.26 -18.60
CA LYS A 95 1.72 -21.54 -19.09
C LYS A 95 2.62 -22.21 -18.06
N GLY A 96 2.71 -21.69 -16.84
CA GLY A 96 3.58 -22.20 -15.79
C GLY A 96 5.07 -21.87 -15.98
N ASN A 97 5.41 -20.94 -16.91
CA ASN A 97 6.77 -20.44 -17.02
C ASN A 97 6.98 -19.30 -16.03
N LEU A 98 8.13 -19.31 -15.37
CA LEU A 98 8.54 -18.18 -14.54
C LEU A 98 8.81 -16.98 -15.45
N VAL A 99 7.90 -16.01 -15.46
CA VAL A 99 8.05 -14.81 -16.27
C VAL A 99 8.94 -13.82 -15.54
N GLY A 100 10.19 -13.84 -15.97
CA GLY A 100 11.18 -12.79 -15.76
C GLY A 100 11.51 -12.44 -14.30
N ASN A 101 12.77 -12.16 -14.07
CA ASN A 101 13.33 -11.56 -12.84
C ASN A 101 12.78 -10.14 -12.58
N GLN A 102 11.49 -9.90 -12.69
CA GLN A 102 10.91 -8.66 -12.17
C GLN A 102 10.72 -8.85 -10.69
N LYS A 103 11.79 -8.58 -10.01
CA LYS A 103 11.84 -8.40 -8.57
C LYS A 103 10.90 -7.24 -8.23
N LEU A 104 9.75 -7.58 -7.67
CA LEU A 104 8.92 -6.59 -6.98
C LEU A 104 9.79 -6.00 -5.86
N ASP A 105 9.65 -4.72 -5.59
CA ASP A 105 10.25 -4.13 -4.39
C ASP A 105 9.83 -5.00 -3.20
N GLY A 106 10.79 -5.73 -2.66
CA GLY A 106 10.53 -6.82 -1.73
C GLY A 106 9.89 -6.32 -0.44
N ILE A 107 9.27 -7.26 0.25
CA ILE A 107 8.80 -7.07 1.61
C ILE A 107 9.82 -7.77 2.50
N ASP A 108 10.54 -7.02 3.31
CA ASP A 108 11.40 -7.57 4.37
C ASP A 108 10.66 -7.48 5.70
N MET A 109 10.16 -8.64 6.15
CA MET A 109 9.38 -8.73 7.38
C MET A 109 10.18 -8.37 8.63
N PHE A 110 11.50 -8.48 8.58
CA PHE A 110 12.36 -8.31 9.75
C PHE A 110 13.36 -7.16 9.63
N ARG A 111 13.30 -6.36 8.56
CA ARG A 111 14.20 -5.21 8.36
C ARG A 111 14.27 -4.30 9.60
N TYR A 112 13.13 -4.02 10.19
CA TYR A 112 13.04 -3.17 11.38
C TYR A 112 12.79 -3.96 12.68
N GLY A 113 12.97 -5.29 12.65
CA GLY A 113 12.64 -6.22 13.73
C GLY A 113 11.27 -6.87 13.51
N LEU A 114 10.58 -7.24 14.58
CA LEU A 114 9.23 -7.80 14.45
C LEU A 114 8.26 -6.75 13.89
N PRO A 115 7.33 -7.11 12.99
CA PRO A 115 6.35 -6.19 12.42
C PRO A 115 5.26 -5.83 13.44
N LEU A 116 5.65 -5.15 14.52
CA LEU A 116 4.79 -4.86 15.67
C LEU A 116 3.56 -4.04 15.27
N ALA A 117 3.69 -3.09 14.35
CA ALA A 117 2.57 -2.29 13.87
C ALA A 117 1.50 -3.17 13.22
N PHE A 118 1.92 -4.10 12.36
CA PHE A 118 1.00 -5.06 11.73
C PHE A 118 0.34 -5.97 12.75
N LEU A 119 1.12 -6.56 13.67
CA LEU A 119 0.61 -7.47 14.69
C LEU A 119 -0.38 -6.77 15.64
N LEU A 120 -0.08 -5.56 16.06
CA LEU A 120 -1.00 -4.75 16.87
C LEU A 120 -2.27 -4.37 16.11
N GLY A 121 -2.15 -4.03 14.83
CA GLY A 121 -3.30 -3.75 13.97
C GLY A 121 -4.21 -4.96 13.84
N MET A 122 -3.67 -6.16 13.63
CA MET A 122 -4.44 -7.41 13.58
C MET A 122 -5.09 -7.75 14.92
N LEU A 123 -4.36 -7.56 16.04
CA LEU A 123 -4.93 -7.71 17.38
C LEU A 123 -6.09 -6.74 17.62
N GLY A 124 -5.92 -5.48 17.21
CA GLY A 124 -6.94 -4.44 17.34
C GLY A 124 -8.16 -4.70 16.47
N LEU A 125 -7.96 -5.15 15.23
CA LEU A 125 -9.03 -5.58 14.34
C LEU A 125 -9.89 -6.66 15.03
N PHE A 126 -9.25 -7.74 15.48
CA PHE A 126 -9.93 -8.82 16.16
C PHE A 126 -10.66 -8.37 17.44
N ALA A 127 -9.99 -7.59 18.28
CA ALA A 127 -10.55 -7.08 19.53
C ALA A 127 -11.75 -6.15 19.27
N HIS A 128 -11.66 -5.29 18.24
CA HIS A 128 -12.74 -4.37 17.87
C HIS A 128 -13.99 -5.14 17.42
N PHE A 129 -13.85 -6.13 16.53
CA PHE A 129 -14.96 -6.96 16.09
C PHE A 129 -15.60 -7.76 17.24
N ARG A 130 -14.79 -8.22 18.19
CA ARG A 130 -15.28 -8.96 19.34
C ARG A 130 -16.04 -8.10 20.36
N HIS A 131 -15.62 -6.82 20.50
CA HIS A 131 -16.20 -5.91 21.48
C HIS A 131 -17.38 -5.12 20.92
N ASP A 132 -17.23 -4.54 19.72
CA ASP A 132 -18.26 -3.74 19.04
C ASP A 132 -18.19 -3.94 17.52
N TRP A 133 -18.82 -5.00 17.06
CA TRP A 133 -18.83 -5.36 15.64
C TRP A 133 -19.44 -4.27 14.74
N ARG A 134 -20.40 -3.45 15.26
CA ARG A 134 -21.06 -2.41 14.47
C ARG A 134 -20.09 -1.28 14.13
N ARG A 135 -19.35 -0.81 15.12
CA ARG A 135 -18.30 0.20 14.88
C ARG A 135 -17.13 -0.37 14.12
N ALA A 136 -16.78 -1.64 14.37
CA ALA A 136 -15.73 -2.34 13.61
C ALA A 136 -16.08 -2.43 12.12
N LEU A 137 -17.35 -2.70 11.75
CA LEU A 137 -17.81 -2.67 10.37
C LEU A 137 -17.72 -1.28 9.74
N ALA A 138 -18.03 -0.21 10.48
CA ALA A 138 -17.88 1.14 9.95
C ALA A 138 -16.41 1.45 9.61
N VAL A 139 -15.48 1.09 10.51
CA VAL A 139 -14.03 1.25 10.25
C VAL A 139 -13.57 0.35 9.10
N LEU A 140 -14.05 -0.90 9.03
CA LEU A 140 -13.74 -1.80 7.93
C LEU A 140 -14.26 -1.26 6.59
N SER A 141 -15.47 -0.72 6.57
CA SER A 141 -16.04 -0.11 5.36
C SER A 141 -15.18 1.06 4.86
N LEU A 142 -14.70 1.90 5.78
CA LEU A 142 -13.79 2.99 5.44
C LEU A 142 -12.44 2.45 4.92
N PHE A 143 -11.88 1.42 5.56
CA PHE A 143 -10.66 0.75 5.11
C PHE A 143 -10.79 0.20 3.70
N LEU A 144 -11.88 -0.51 3.41
CA LEU A 144 -12.15 -1.08 2.09
C LEU A 144 -12.44 0.01 1.04
N ALA A 145 -13.19 1.03 1.41
CA ALA A 145 -13.52 2.13 0.50
C ALA A 145 -12.28 2.92 0.07
N THR A 146 -11.37 3.21 1.01
CA THR A 146 -10.14 3.97 0.72
C THR A 146 -8.97 3.10 0.28
N GLY A 147 -9.14 1.79 0.25
CA GLY A 147 -8.20 0.81 -0.28
C GLY A 147 -8.72 0.15 -1.56
N LEU A 148 -9.51 -0.91 -1.42
CA LEU A 148 -9.95 -1.73 -2.57
C LEU A 148 -10.81 -0.96 -3.58
N LEU A 149 -11.71 -0.08 -3.14
CA LEU A 149 -12.51 0.72 -4.09
C LEU A 149 -11.63 1.72 -4.85
N ILE A 150 -10.57 2.24 -4.26
CA ILE A 150 -9.60 3.09 -4.95
C ILE A 150 -8.85 2.30 -6.03
N ILE A 151 -8.50 1.03 -5.80
CA ILE A 151 -7.87 0.18 -6.82
C ILE A 151 -8.79 0.05 -8.04
N ILE A 152 -10.05 -0.29 -7.80
CA ILE A 152 -11.07 -0.43 -8.84
C ILE A 152 -11.28 0.91 -9.58
N TYR A 153 -11.35 2.00 -8.83
CA TYR A 153 -11.52 3.34 -9.39
C TYR A 153 -10.33 3.76 -10.26
N LEU A 154 -9.11 3.52 -9.81
CA LEU A 154 -7.90 3.90 -10.55
C LEU A 154 -7.64 3.01 -11.75
N ASN A 155 -8.06 1.75 -11.71
CA ASN A 155 -7.91 0.74 -12.77
C ASN A 155 -6.55 0.85 -13.50
N GLN A 156 -5.46 0.73 -12.74
CA GLN A 156 -4.10 1.01 -13.19
C GLN A 156 -3.57 -0.09 -14.12
N TYR A 157 -2.88 0.33 -15.18
CA TYR A 157 -2.16 -0.57 -16.10
C TYR A 157 -0.75 -0.90 -15.60
N ASP A 158 -0.14 -1.96 -16.13
CA ASP A 158 1.21 -2.40 -15.80
C ASP A 158 2.20 -2.14 -16.97
N PRO A 159 3.36 -1.48 -16.74
CA PRO A 159 3.85 -0.90 -15.48
C PRO A 159 3.36 0.52 -15.24
N GLN A 160 3.32 0.93 -13.97
CA GLN A 160 3.14 2.33 -13.63
C GLN A 160 4.47 3.09 -13.73
N PRO A 161 4.47 4.34 -14.21
CA PRO A 161 5.69 5.14 -14.36
C PRO A 161 6.33 5.53 -13.03
N ARG A 162 5.55 5.48 -11.94
CA ARG A 162 6.00 5.78 -10.57
C ARG A 162 5.15 5.05 -9.55
N GLU A 163 5.69 4.87 -8.35
CA GLU A 163 4.95 4.34 -7.22
C GLU A 163 3.84 5.30 -6.78
N ARG A 164 2.66 4.74 -6.46
CA ARG A 164 1.45 5.52 -6.11
C ARG A 164 0.85 5.08 -4.78
N ASP A 165 1.67 4.77 -3.80
CA ASP A 165 1.29 4.38 -2.45
C ASP A 165 0.42 5.43 -1.74
N TYR A 166 0.65 6.71 -2.04
CA TYR A 166 -0.16 7.83 -1.52
C TYR A 166 -1.64 7.74 -1.87
N SER A 167 -2.01 7.01 -2.93
CA SER A 167 -3.42 6.83 -3.32
C SER A 167 -4.21 6.04 -2.29
N TYR A 168 -3.55 5.24 -1.47
CA TYR A 168 -4.15 4.35 -0.48
C TYR A 168 -3.98 4.83 0.97
N VAL A 169 -3.51 6.05 1.17
CA VAL A 169 -3.23 6.63 2.49
C VAL A 169 -4.44 6.58 3.43
N GLY A 170 -5.66 6.68 2.90
CA GLY A 170 -6.88 6.57 3.67
C GLY A 170 -7.04 5.21 4.35
N SER A 171 -6.73 4.10 3.65
CA SER A 171 -6.77 2.76 4.23
C SER A 171 -5.64 2.56 5.26
N PHE A 172 -4.46 3.12 5.01
CA PHE A 172 -3.34 3.07 5.96
C PHE A 172 -3.67 3.83 7.23
N PHE A 173 -4.25 5.03 7.11
CA PHE A 173 -4.76 5.79 8.25
C PHE A 173 -5.81 5.00 9.02
N THR A 174 -6.75 4.37 8.32
CA THR A 174 -7.80 3.57 8.96
C THR A 174 -7.22 2.35 9.69
N PHE A 175 -6.21 1.69 9.12
CA PHE A 175 -5.52 0.58 9.81
C PHE A 175 -4.82 1.04 11.09
N SER A 176 -4.31 2.27 11.12
CA SER A 176 -3.68 2.85 12.31
C SER A 176 -4.64 2.98 13.51
N ILE A 177 -5.95 3.11 13.26
CA ILE A 177 -6.97 3.05 14.32
C ILE A 177 -6.94 1.68 15.02
N TRP A 178 -6.83 0.59 14.26
CA TRP A 178 -6.73 -0.75 14.84
C TRP A 178 -5.41 -0.97 15.57
N ILE A 179 -4.31 -0.35 15.13
CA ILE A 179 -3.04 -0.37 15.89
C ILE A 179 -3.26 0.23 17.28
N GLY A 180 -3.94 1.38 17.37
CA GLY A 180 -4.28 2.02 18.67
C GLY A 180 -5.18 1.15 19.55
N ILE A 181 -6.21 0.52 18.98
CA ILE A 181 -7.10 -0.42 19.70
C ILE A 181 -6.32 -1.65 20.16
N GLY A 182 -5.44 -2.20 19.31
CA GLY A 182 -4.60 -3.34 19.65
C GLY A 182 -3.66 -3.06 20.80
N LEU A 183 -3.04 -1.89 20.79
CA LEU A 183 -2.20 -1.43 21.90
C LEU A 183 -2.97 -1.32 23.20
N SER A 184 -4.14 -0.67 23.17
CA SER A 184 -5.01 -0.54 24.34
C SER A 184 -5.44 -1.90 24.88
N THR A 185 -5.79 -2.83 23.99
CA THR A 185 -6.16 -4.21 24.34
C THR A 185 -5.02 -4.95 25.00
N LEU A 186 -3.80 -4.83 24.44
CA LEU A 186 -2.60 -5.45 24.99
C LEU A 186 -2.29 -4.88 26.37
N GLN A 187 -2.29 -3.56 26.50
CA GLN A 187 -2.05 -2.88 27.77
C GLN A 187 -3.05 -3.32 28.85
N HIS A 188 -4.35 -3.42 28.50
CA HIS A 188 -5.37 -3.87 29.45
C HIS A 188 -5.14 -5.31 29.89
N ARG A 189 -4.77 -6.22 28.97
CA ARG A 189 -4.48 -7.61 29.29
C ARG A 189 -3.25 -7.75 30.18
N ILE A 190 -2.17 -7.04 29.90
CA ILE A 190 -0.95 -7.10 30.70
C ILE A 190 -1.23 -6.50 32.09
N ARG A 191 -1.98 -5.40 32.18
CA ARG A 191 -2.36 -4.80 33.46
C ARG A 191 -3.15 -5.76 34.35
N ASN A 192 -4.05 -6.55 33.80
CA ASN A 192 -4.83 -7.54 34.54
C ASN A 192 -3.99 -8.75 34.98
N PHE A 193 -2.88 -9.01 34.29
CA PHE A 193 -1.95 -10.09 34.65
C PHE A 193 -0.94 -9.67 35.73
N ILE A 194 -0.55 -8.41 35.76
CA ILE A 194 0.36 -7.84 36.75
C ILE A 194 -0.49 -7.33 37.93
N GLU A 195 -0.21 -7.80 39.13
CA GLU A 195 -0.83 -7.24 40.34
C GLU A 195 -0.72 -5.72 40.34
N ASN A 196 -1.82 -5.05 40.69
CA ASN A 196 -2.00 -3.60 40.55
C ASN A 196 -1.08 -2.78 41.48
N ASN A 197 0.21 -2.96 41.34
CA ASN A 197 1.25 -2.23 42.03
C ASN A 197 1.78 -1.10 41.14
N ASN A 198 1.91 0.11 41.67
CA ASN A 198 2.40 1.28 40.94
C ASN A 198 3.75 1.07 40.28
N ILE A 199 4.64 0.31 40.90
CA ILE A 199 5.97 -0.04 40.37
C ILE A 199 5.80 -0.91 39.11
N SER A 200 4.94 -1.91 39.16
CA SER A 200 4.65 -2.79 38.00
C SER A 200 4.05 -2.04 36.83
N LEU A 201 3.14 -1.08 37.10
CA LEU A 201 2.56 -0.22 36.08
C LEU A 201 3.59 0.71 35.44
N PHE A 202 4.53 1.25 36.24
CA PHE A 202 5.61 2.08 35.73
C PHE A 202 6.56 1.29 34.84
N ILE A 203 6.94 0.08 35.24
CA ILE A 203 7.77 -0.82 34.45
C ILE A 203 7.07 -1.17 33.13
N LEU A 204 5.79 -1.52 33.16
CA LEU A 204 5.00 -1.80 31.97
C LEU A 204 4.98 -0.62 31.00
N ALA A 205 4.67 0.59 31.49
CA ALA A 205 4.66 1.79 30.70
C ALA A 205 6.02 2.06 30.05
N SER A 206 7.10 1.88 30.82
CA SER A 206 8.47 2.06 30.33
C SER A 206 8.83 1.06 29.23
N VAL A 207 8.49 -0.22 29.41
CA VAL A 207 8.72 -1.28 28.40
C VAL A 207 7.92 -0.97 27.13
N MET A 208 6.66 -0.63 27.24
CA MET A 208 5.83 -0.29 26.08
C MET A 208 6.36 0.93 25.33
N THR A 209 6.73 1.99 26.06
CA THR A 209 7.35 3.18 25.47
C THR A 209 8.65 2.85 24.75
N THR A 210 9.50 2.03 25.34
CA THR A 210 10.77 1.61 24.73
C THR A 210 10.53 0.84 23.44
N ILE A 211 9.58 -0.09 23.42
CA ILE A 211 9.21 -0.83 22.20
C ILE A 211 8.72 0.13 21.11
N PHE A 212 7.88 1.11 21.47
CA PHE A 212 7.37 2.10 20.50
C PHE A 212 8.46 3.00 19.94
N ILE A 213 9.38 3.45 20.76
CA ILE A 213 10.48 4.32 20.33
C ILE A 213 11.54 3.53 19.53
N PHE A 214 11.71 2.26 19.83
CA PHE A 214 12.73 1.42 19.19
C PHE A 214 12.53 1.30 17.67
N MET A 215 11.30 1.09 17.20
CA MET A 215 11.03 0.96 15.75
C MET A 215 11.40 2.23 14.97
N PRO A 216 10.89 3.43 15.32
CA PRO A 216 11.28 4.66 14.64
C PRO A 216 12.79 4.94 14.67
N ILE A 217 13.46 4.66 15.80
CA ILE A 217 14.92 4.81 15.90
C ILE A 217 15.62 3.84 14.96
N LYS A 218 15.20 2.59 14.92
CA LYS A 218 15.80 1.59 14.03
C LYS A 218 15.57 1.95 12.56
N MET A 219 14.35 2.37 12.18
CA MET A 219 14.05 2.88 10.84
C MET A 219 14.95 4.07 10.48
N LEU A 220 15.06 5.04 11.38
CA LEU A 220 15.93 6.18 11.18
C LEU A 220 17.39 5.77 10.98
N ALA A 221 17.89 4.87 11.80
CA ALA A 221 19.28 4.41 11.70
C ALA A 221 19.55 3.61 10.41
N THR A 222 18.58 2.80 9.96
CA THR A 222 18.71 1.97 8.76
C THR A 222 18.61 2.80 7.48
N ASP A 223 17.64 3.72 7.43
CA ASP A 223 17.30 4.43 6.20
C ASP A 223 17.86 5.87 6.17
N TYR A 224 18.61 6.28 7.19
CA TYR A 224 19.12 7.66 7.32
C TYR A 224 19.92 8.10 6.10
N PHE A 225 20.83 7.27 5.62
CA PHE A 225 21.69 7.62 4.49
C PHE A 225 20.95 7.69 3.16
N GLU A 226 19.91 6.87 2.98
CA GLU A 226 19.07 6.88 1.78
C GLU A 226 18.23 8.16 1.67
N HIS A 227 17.81 8.72 2.82
CA HIS A 227 16.95 9.89 2.90
C HIS A 227 17.71 11.18 3.22
N ASN A 228 18.98 11.08 3.57
CA ASN A 228 19.81 12.24 3.87
C ASN A 228 20.12 13.01 2.59
N ARG A 229 19.55 14.19 2.48
CA ARG A 229 19.77 15.14 1.35
C ARG A 229 20.85 16.17 1.64
N LYS A 230 21.56 16.06 2.76
CA LYS A 230 22.68 16.93 3.09
C LYS A 230 23.77 16.71 2.04
N ASP A 231 24.32 17.81 1.55
CA ASP A 231 25.37 17.82 0.53
C ASP A 231 24.92 17.28 -0.86
N ASN A 232 23.62 17.22 -1.13
CA ASN A 232 23.09 16.91 -2.45
C ASN A 232 22.96 18.19 -3.28
N TYR A 233 23.97 18.47 -4.07
CA TYR A 233 24.11 19.70 -4.88
C TYR A 233 23.55 19.56 -6.30
N VAL A 234 22.61 18.66 -6.55
CA VAL A 234 22.04 18.44 -7.89
C VAL A 234 21.59 19.72 -8.59
N ALA A 235 21.13 20.71 -7.82
CA ALA A 235 20.73 22.02 -8.36
C ALA A 235 21.93 22.94 -8.75
N TRP A 236 23.14 22.59 -8.32
CA TRP A 236 24.35 23.37 -8.64
C TRP A 236 25.14 22.74 -9.78
N ASP A 237 24.88 21.49 -10.12
CA ASP A 237 25.55 20.74 -11.17
C ASP A 237 24.90 20.95 -12.56
N TYR A 238 23.82 21.74 -12.63
CA TYR A 238 23.11 22.18 -13.81
C TYR A 238 23.10 23.72 -13.89
#